data_75ee6c5560e7006b5b946e9b145ce763
#
_entry.id   75ee6c5560e7006b5b946e9b145ce763
#
_cell.length_a   1.000
_cell.length_b   1.000
_cell.length_c   1.000
_cell.angle_alpha   90.00
_cell.angle_beta   90.00
_cell.angle_gamma   90.00
#
_symmetry.space_group_name_H-M   'P 1'
#
loop_
_entity.id
_entity.type
_entity.pdbx_description
1 polymer ?
#
loop_
_entity_poly.entity_id
_entity_poly.type
_entity_poly.pdbx_seq_one_letter_code
_entity_poly.pdbx_strand_id
1 'polypeptide(L)'
;MVFQFHASLHQQKALAELEGWRKIIMKKIHLFILMLASFSFASCIKLLPEVETVPITEITATSAKCGGNVTKEGDGSVIAKGICWSTSENPTLFDKYTNDGSGPGEFVSQLNNLVTGTTYHVRAYATNDIGTTYGEDRYFTPQHQQLGIEFSGITEITAISAKCSATVTGDDGLGLVSKGFCWNMSGNPTINDAHTDDGTDLGEFSSVIGPLESNTKYHVCPYVQNSNKIAYGAELELTTEALPEGAVKGLFSISETEQVYFSKGNLQFQASTDTWRFAENQWNFVGDGTTGNVEGSDNALIAPNYDGWIDLFGWGTSGWNNGNMFYQPYDYYKDSIDANHGYGYGPTQNNSYNFNLNGDNAQADWGVHNAIVNGGNQPGLWRTLTADEFSYLFNDRTRRDKRAPATVCGVYGFILLPDDWILPDGLSFVTNGSVSYTTNTYGVSQWEMMENAGAVFLPSAGYREGKTVRFDGIATAFIVGDYWTSSYYDIIRDEACCMRVTNNSCYLYNLQRYYGLSVRLAQDR
;
A
#
# COMPACT_ATOMS: atom_id res chain seq x y z
N MET A 1 -20.87 103.62 80.42
CA MET A 1 -20.78 103.01 79.14
C MET A 1 -19.75 101.86 79.07
N VAL A 2 -19.04 101.51 80.16
CA VAL A 2 -17.98 100.43 80.20
C VAL A 2 -18.54 99.10 80.71
N PHE A 3 -19.64 99.04 81.43
CA PHE A 3 -20.20 97.83 82.03
C PHE A 3 -21.03 96.94 81.05
N GLN A 4 -21.54 97.49 79.98
CA GLN A 4 -22.33 96.75 79.00
C GLN A 4 -21.43 95.95 77.96
N PHE A 5 -20.20 96.38 77.74
CA PHE A 5 -19.32 95.72 76.77
C PHE A 5 -18.69 94.43 77.33
N HIS A 6 -18.50 94.28 78.63
CA HIS A 6 -17.93 93.10 79.23
C HIS A 6 -18.89 91.92 79.31
N ALA A 7 -20.20 92.20 79.50
CA ALA A 7 -21.22 91.12 79.48
C ALA A 7 -21.44 90.51 78.13
N SER A 8 -21.33 91.28 77.04
CA SER A 8 -21.49 90.81 75.61
C SER A 8 -20.32 89.90 75.20
N LEU A 9 -19.07 90.21 75.67
CA LEU A 9 -17.91 89.41 75.28
C LEU A 9 -17.87 88.05 75.99
N HIS A 10 -18.35 87.95 77.24
CA HIS A 10 -18.48 86.68 77.93
C HIS A 10 -19.58 85.79 77.36
N GLN A 11 -20.70 86.38 76.92
CA GLN A 11 -21.77 85.63 76.28
C GLN A 11 -21.34 85.09 74.91
N GLN A 12 -20.58 85.88 74.13
CA GLN A 12 -20.06 85.39 72.80
C GLN A 12 -19.00 84.29 72.99
N LYS A 13 -18.14 84.37 73.99
CA LYS A 13 -17.19 83.27 74.26
C LYS A 13 -17.91 82.00 74.71
N ALA A 14 -18.92 82.12 75.60
CA ALA A 14 -19.66 80.96 76.07
C ALA A 14 -20.44 80.31 74.90
N LEU A 15 -21.00 81.09 73.93
CA LEU A 15 -21.66 80.60 72.74
C LEU A 15 -20.67 79.91 71.77
N ALA A 16 -19.46 80.49 71.63
CA ALA A 16 -18.43 79.87 70.76
C ALA A 16 -17.91 78.54 71.36
N GLU A 17 -17.76 78.45 72.70
CA GLU A 17 -17.41 77.16 73.32
C GLU A 17 -18.54 76.14 73.22
N LEU A 18 -19.80 76.56 73.40
CA LEU A 18 -20.96 75.66 73.19
C LEU A 18 -21.06 75.16 71.77
N GLU A 19 -20.81 76.01 70.76
CA GLU A 19 -20.76 75.58 69.34
C GLU A 19 -19.56 74.64 69.07
N GLY A 20 -18.41 74.91 69.73
CA GLY A 20 -17.26 74.02 69.66
C GLY A 20 -17.57 72.62 70.22
N TRP A 21 -18.18 72.57 71.41
CA TRP A 21 -18.62 71.30 72.02
C TRP A 21 -19.70 70.60 71.21
N ARG A 22 -20.64 71.36 70.67
CA ARG A 22 -21.69 70.82 69.78
C ARG A 22 -21.07 70.16 68.52
N LYS A 23 -20.07 70.80 67.89
CA LYS A 23 -19.34 70.25 66.77
C LYS A 23 -18.56 69.01 67.14
N ILE A 24 -17.94 68.96 68.30
CA ILE A 24 -17.19 67.79 68.78
C ILE A 24 -18.15 66.63 69.09
N ILE A 25 -19.26 66.92 69.77
CA ILE A 25 -20.29 65.93 70.08
C ILE A 25 -20.94 65.38 68.77
N MET A 26 -21.27 66.28 67.85
CA MET A 26 -21.82 65.84 66.55
C MET A 26 -20.81 65.00 65.71
N LYS A 27 -19.51 65.36 65.73
CA LYS A 27 -18.47 64.55 65.15
C LYS A 27 -18.33 63.17 65.77
N LYS A 28 -18.38 63.11 67.14
CA LYS A 28 -18.31 61.83 67.86
C LYS A 28 -19.58 61.00 67.64
N ILE A 29 -20.76 61.62 67.56
CA ILE A 29 -22.00 60.91 67.21
C ILE A 29 -21.97 60.42 65.76
N HIS A 30 -21.48 61.21 64.81
CA HIS A 30 -21.31 60.78 63.44
C HIS A 30 -20.30 59.63 63.31
N LEU A 31 -19.18 59.70 64.05
CA LEU A 31 -18.19 58.63 64.11
C LEU A 31 -18.75 57.35 64.73
N PHE A 32 -19.60 57.51 65.79
CA PHE A 32 -20.24 56.36 66.44
C PHE A 32 -21.36 55.76 65.59
N ILE A 33 -22.11 56.55 64.80
CA ILE A 33 -23.11 56.11 63.85
C ILE A 33 -22.41 55.41 62.65
N LEU A 34 -21.25 55.94 62.20
CA LEU A 34 -20.45 55.28 61.18
C LEU A 34 -19.84 53.96 61.69
N MET A 35 -19.41 53.88 62.98
CA MET A 35 -18.96 52.61 63.56
C MET A 35 -20.09 51.62 63.82
N LEU A 36 -21.30 52.05 64.18
CA LEU A 36 -22.46 51.19 64.30
C LEU A 36 -22.97 50.71 62.87
N ALA A 37 -22.88 51.59 61.88
CA ALA A 37 -23.22 51.22 60.50
C ALA A 37 -22.21 50.22 59.89
N SER A 38 -20.92 50.24 60.34
CA SER A 38 -19.93 49.25 59.86
C SER A 38 -20.07 47.90 60.59
N PHE A 39 -20.79 47.78 61.68
CA PHE A 39 -20.99 46.54 62.45
C PHE A 39 -22.30 45.79 62.04
N SER A 40 -23.14 46.40 61.21
CA SER A 40 -24.48 45.84 60.87
C SER A 40 -24.60 45.15 59.54
N PHE A 41 -23.48 44.98 58.79
CA PHE A 41 -23.47 44.23 57.53
C PHE A 41 -22.31 43.22 57.44
N ALA A 42 -22.03 42.48 58.45
CA ALA A 42 -21.43 41.17 58.33
C ALA A 42 -22.58 40.18 57.94
N SER A 43 -23.30 40.47 56.88
CA SER A 43 -24.08 39.47 56.16
C SER A 43 -23.05 38.45 55.69
N CYS A 44 -23.15 37.22 56.18
CA CYS A 44 -22.38 36.08 55.67
C CYS A 44 -22.70 35.96 54.17
N ILE A 45 -21.91 36.64 53.33
CA ILE A 45 -22.02 36.52 51.86
C ILE A 45 -21.52 35.13 51.55
N LYS A 46 -22.43 34.22 51.34
CA LYS A 46 -22.08 32.88 50.90
C LYS A 46 -21.51 32.96 49.49
N LEU A 47 -20.34 32.36 49.31
CA LEU A 47 -19.61 32.40 48.05
C LEU A 47 -20.05 31.27 47.13
N LEU A 48 -20.38 31.62 45.90
CA LEU A 48 -20.64 30.71 44.80
C LEU A 48 -19.34 30.13 44.24
N PRO A 49 -19.37 29.01 43.48
CA PRO A 49 -18.20 28.50 42.78
C PRO A 49 -17.65 29.51 41.78
N GLU A 50 -16.35 29.42 41.49
CA GLU A 50 -15.74 30.13 40.34
C GLU A 50 -15.42 29.09 39.27
N VAL A 51 -15.86 29.34 38.02
CA VAL A 51 -15.66 28.43 36.86
C VAL A 51 -15.31 29.26 35.64
N GLU A 52 -14.36 28.75 34.87
CA GLU A 52 -13.91 29.31 33.59
C GLU A 52 -14.34 28.41 32.44
N THR A 53 -14.83 28.99 31.32
CA THR A 53 -15.09 28.28 30.08
C THR A 53 -13.80 28.19 29.27
N VAL A 54 -13.31 26.98 28.94
CA VAL A 54 -12.13 26.79 28.08
C VAL A 54 -12.45 26.95 26.60
N PRO A 55 -11.45 27.15 25.73
CA PRO A 55 -11.66 27.24 24.30
C PRO A 55 -12.37 26.00 23.71
N ILE A 56 -13.21 26.22 22.70
CA ILE A 56 -13.90 25.16 21.98
C ILE A 56 -12.93 24.55 20.97
N THR A 57 -12.90 23.22 20.90
CA THR A 57 -12.00 22.46 20.02
C THR A 57 -12.76 21.35 19.28
N GLU A 58 -12.11 20.69 18.34
CA GLU A 58 -12.65 19.57 17.56
C GLU A 58 -14.04 19.84 17.02
N ILE A 59 -14.24 21.05 16.45
CA ILE A 59 -15.50 21.44 15.83
C ILE A 59 -15.66 20.66 14.52
N THR A 60 -16.75 19.89 14.43
CA THR A 60 -17.17 19.18 13.24
C THR A 60 -18.48 19.74 12.70
N ALA A 61 -19.05 19.10 11.70
CA ALA A 61 -20.37 19.47 11.18
C ALA A 61 -21.50 19.33 12.23
N THR A 62 -21.38 18.36 13.15
CA THR A 62 -22.47 17.99 14.08
C THR A 62 -22.05 17.87 15.53
N SER A 63 -20.77 18.14 15.84
CA SER A 63 -20.22 18.03 17.19
C SER A 63 -19.12 19.05 17.48
N ALA A 64 -18.83 19.25 18.74
CA ALA A 64 -17.67 20.02 19.21
C ALA A 64 -17.26 19.54 20.61
N LYS A 65 -15.99 19.76 20.99
CA LYS A 65 -15.53 19.61 22.36
C LYS A 65 -15.43 20.98 23.03
N CYS A 66 -15.96 21.08 24.23
CA CYS A 66 -15.81 22.24 25.09
C CYS A 66 -15.56 21.74 26.52
N GLY A 67 -15.14 22.59 27.41
CA GLY A 67 -14.93 22.23 28.80
C GLY A 67 -14.86 23.44 29.69
N GLY A 68 -14.53 23.23 30.95
CA GLY A 68 -14.32 24.27 31.93
C GLY A 68 -13.31 23.87 32.98
N ASN A 69 -12.96 24.85 33.79
CA ASN A 69 -12.13 24.67 34.98
C ASN A 69 -12.79 25.31 36.20
N VAL A 70 -13.15 24.51 37.17
CA VAL A 70 -13.64 25.00 38.46
C VAL A 70 -12.43 25.41 39.31
N THR A 71 -12.17 26.71 39.43
CA THR A 71 -11.01 27.27 40.11
C THR A 71 -11.22 27.38 41.59
N LYS A 72 -12.47 27.58 42.07
CA LYS A 72 -12.85 27.61 43.49
C LYS A 72 -14.23 26.99 43.68
N GLU A 73 -14.42 26.30 44.81
CA GLU A 73 -15.71 25.69 45.15
C GLU A 73 -16.68 26.66 45.85
N GLY A 74 -16.20 27.80 46.38
CA GLY A 74 -16.99 28.70 47.22
C GLY A 74 -17.14 28.17 48.65
N ASP A 75 -18.28 28.49 49.30
CA ASP A 75 -18.56 28.06 50.67
C ASP A 75 -19.27 26.71 50.77
N GLY A 76 -19.24 25.91 49.69
CA GLY A 76 -19.76 24.54 49.63
C GLY A 76 -19.08 23.75 48.52
N SER A 77 -19.03 22.43 48.67
CA SER A 77 -18.47 21.57 47.61
C SER A 77 -19.28 21.68 46.34
N VAL A 78 -18.59 21.67 45.21
CA VAL A 78 -19.23 21.61 43.87
C VAL A 78 -19.86 20.25 43.69
N ILE A 79 -21.18 20.20 43.57
CA ILE A 79 -21.99 18.99 43.44
C ILE A 79 -22.31 18.65 41.98
N ALA A 80 -22.21 19.61 41.05
CA ALA A 80 -22.37 19.40 39.61
C ALA A 80 -21.55 20.41 38.81
N LYS A 81 -20.95 19.97 37.72
CA LYS A 81 -20.27 20.82 36.74
C LYS A 81 -20.48 20.26 35.33
N GLY A 82 -20.39 21.13 34.32
CA GLY A 82 -20.59 20.77 32.91
C GLY A 82 -20.63 21.99 32.03
N ILE A 83 -21.12 21.77 30.82
CA ILE A 83 -21.32 22.81 29.78
C ILE A 83 -22.81 22.97 29.55
N CYS A 84 -23.29 24.22 29.47
CA CYS A 84 -24.59 24.54 28.88
C CYS A 84 -24.42 25.23 27.52
N TRP A 85 -25.33 24.94 26.58
CA TRP A 85 -25.29 25.54 25.24
C TRP A 85 -26.68 25.81 24.67
N SER A 86 -26.75 26.83 23.84
CA SER A 86 -27.99 27.32 23.19
C SER A 86 -27.64 28.05 21.90
N THR A 87 -28.63 28.36 21.09
CA THR A 87 -28.49 29.28 19.96
C THR A 87 -28.64 30.75 20.41
N SER A 88 -28.97 31.01 21.66
CA SER A 88 -29.04 32.32 22.27
C SER A 88 -27.80 32.56 23.14
N GLU A 89 -27.41 33.83 23.29
CA GLU A 89 -26.33 34.25 24.16
C GLU A 89 -26.60 33.90 25.63
N ASN A 90 -25.52 33.68 26.38
CA ASN A 90 -25.53 33.40 27.81
C ASN A 90 -26.39 32.19 28.21
N PRO A 91 -26.16 31.00 27.65
CA PRO A 91 -26.90 29.78 27.99
C PRO A 91 -26.77 29.44 29.49
N THR A 92 -27.81 28.83 30.01
CA THR A 92 -27.98 28.45 31.41
C THR A 92 -28.40 26.98 31.54
N LEU A 93 -28.61 26.48 32.75
CA LEU A 93 -29.17 25.14 32.99
C LEU A 93 -30.60 24.95 32.53
N PHE A 94 -31.29 26.01 32.09
CA PHE A 94 -32.59 25.91 31.43
C PHE A 94 -32.49 25.52 29.95
N ASP A 95 -31.27 25.62 29.37
CA ASP A 95 -30.92 25.20 28.02
C ASP A 95 -30.42 23.76 28.01
N LYS A 96 -29.82 23.31 26.88
CA LYS A 96 -29.10 22.03 26.85
C LYS A 96 -27.86 22.11 27.71
N TYR A 97 -27.59 21.05 28.46
CA TYR A 97 -26.40 20.96 29.30
C TYR A 97 -25.86 19.54 29.43
N THR A 98 -24.59 19.41 29.79
CA THR A 98 -23.95 18.17 30.23
C THR A 98 -23.83 18.15 31.74
N ASN A 99 -23.62 16.97 32.33
CA ASN A 99 -23.18 16.82 33.73
C ASN A 99 -21.90 15.97 33.72
N ASP A 100 -20.77 16.63 33.95
CA ASP A 100 -19.43 16.04 33.83
C ASP A 100 -18.81 15.73 35.20
N GLY A 101 -19.66 15.68 36.25
CA GLY A 101 -19.27 15.26 37.60
C GLY A 101 -19.33 16.38 38.63
N SER A 102 -18.51 16.27 39.68
CA SER A 102 -18.47 17.15 40.87
C SER A 102 -17.04 17.54 41.21
N GLY A 103 -16.87 18.43 42.19
CA GLY A 103 -15.57 18.88 42.69
C GLY A 103 -14.83 19.88 41.81
N PRO A 104 -13.68 20.38 42.27
CA PRO A 104 -12.87 21.38 41.56
C PRO A 104 -12.12 20.76 40.35
N GLY A 105 -11.43 21.61 39.55
CA GLY A 105 -10.55 21.24 38.48
C GLY A 105 -11.21 21.18 37.09
N GLU A 106 -10.40 20.79 36.11
CA GLU A 106 -10.77 20.77 34.72
C GLU A 106 -11.76 19.63 34.38
N PHE A 107 -12.56 19.85 33.34
CA PHE A 107 -13.46 18.87 32.77
C PHE A 107 -13.66 19.16 31.27
N VAL A 108 -14.04 18.13 30.52
CA VAL A 108 -14.30 18.21 29.07
C VAL A 108 -15.64 17.57 28.77
N SER A 109 -16.44 18.26 27.97
CA SER A 109 -17.75 17.82 27.47
C SER A 109 -17.71 17.60 25.96
N GLN A 110 -18.38 16.56 25.47
CA GLN A 110 -18.66 16.36 24.06
C GLN A 110 -20.07 16.87 23.74
N LEU A 111 -20.16 17.89 22.89
CA LEU A 111 -21.41 18.39 22.37
C LEU A 111 -21.76 17.65 21.09
N ASN A 112 -22.92 17.03 21.01
CA ASN A 112 -23.39 16.24 19.87
C ASN A 112 -24.72 16.75 19.33
N ASN A 113 -25.11 16.27 18.14
CA ASN A 113 -26.36 16.62 17.46
C ASN A 113 -26.52 18.13 17.25
N LEU A 114 -25.42 18.77 16.88
CA LEU A 114 -25.42 20.17 16.47
C LEU A 114 -25.88 20.28 15.01
N VAL A 115 -26.44 21.44 14.68
CA VAL A 115 -26.87 21.74 13.30
C VAL A 115 -25.79 22.57 12.63
N THR A 116 -25.29 22.09 11.51
CA THR A 116 -24.30 22.79 10.69
C THR A 116 -24.76 24.18 10.30
N GLY A 117 -23.87 25.16 10.31
CA GLY A 117 -24.18 26.56 9.95
C GLY A 117 -24.94 27.34 11.03
N THR A 118 -25.29 26.70 12.16
CA THR A 118 -25.94 27.33 13.29
C THR A 118 -24.94 27.78 14.34
N THR A 119 -24.95 29.04 14.71
CA THR A 119 -24.08 29.53 15.79
C THR A 119 -24.62 29.06 17.14
N TYR A 120 -23.79 28.47 17.94
CA TYR A 120 -24.06 28.07 19.30
C TYR A 120 -23.19 28.86 20.29
N HIS A 121 -23.82 29.27 21.39
CA HIS A 121 -23.20 29.85 22.57
C HIS A 121 -23.01 28.76 23.60
N VAL A 122 -21.88 28.75 24.30
CA VAL A 122 -21.52 27.74 25.30
C VAL A 122 -20.91 28.40 26.53
N ARG A 123 -21.26 27.88 27.71
CA ARG A 123 -20.70 28.30 28.99
C ARG A 123 -20.45 27.11 29.88
N ALA A 124 -19.31 27.10 30.55
CA ALA A 124 -19.11 26.19 31.68
C ALA A 124 -20.01 26.61 32.83
N TYR A 125 -20.48 25.66 33.61
CA TYR A 125 -21.20 25.91 34.84
C TYR A 125 -20.63 25.08 36.00
N ALA A 126 -20.77 25.60 37.21
CA ALA A 126 -20.51 24.88 38.45
C ALA A 126 -21.59 25.21 39.50
N THR A 127 -22.09 24.19 40.18
CA THR A 127 -23.17 24.31 41.19
C THR A 127 -22.67 23.77 42.54
N ASN A 128 -22.87 24.56 43.60
CA ASN A 128 -22.76 24.12 44.98
C ASN A 128 -24.10 24.29 45.73
N ASP A 129 -24.15 24.08 47.03
CA ASP A 129 -25.37 24.20 47.86
C ASP A 129 -25.96 25.60 47.86
N ILE A 130 -25.21 26.62 47.43
CA ILE A 130 -25.59 28.02 47.44
C ILE A 130 -26.22 28.42 46.10
N GLY A 131 -25.72 27.88 45.01
CA GLY A 131 -26.23 28.17 43.66
C GLY A 131 -25.27 27.79 42.55
N THR A 132 -25.60 28.24 41.35
CA THR A 132 -24.85 27.97 40.12
C THR A 132 -24.17 29.23 39.62
N THR A 133 -22.91 29.07 39.19
CA THR A 133 -22.13 30.09 38.50
C THR A 133 -21.81 29.62 37.09
N TYR A 134 -21.64 30.56 36.16
CA TYR A 134 -21.33 30.31 34.79
C TYR A 134 -20.03 31.04 34.40
N GLY A 135 -19.22 30.37 33.58
CA GLY A 135 -18.04 30.96 32.96
C GLY A 135 -18.39 31.94 31.82
N GLU A 136 -17.37 32.39 31.12
CA GLU A 136 -17.54 33.28 29.96
C GLU A 136 -18.40 32.63 28.88
N ASP A 137 -19.21 33.43 28.19
CA ASP A 137 -19.94 33.02 27.02
C ASP A 137 -18.99 32.97 25.82
N ARG A 138 -18.86 31.81 25.22
CA ARG A 138 -18.10 31.57 24.01
C ARG A 138 -19.03 31.06 22.93
N TYR A 139 -18.70 31.33 21.66
CA TYR A 139 -19.52 30.89 20.55
C TYR A 139 -18.70 30.18 19.49
N PHE A 140 -19.37 29.34 18.71
CA PHE A 140 -18.82 28.65 17.53
C PHE A 140 -19.94 28.32 16.57
N THR A 141 -19.56 28.01 15.31
CA THR A 141 -20.51 27.59 14.28
C THR A 141 -19.99 26.28 13.68
N PRO A 142 -20.67 25.13 13.89
CA PRO A 142 -20.36 23.89 13.20
C PRO A 142 -20.33 24.09 11.69
N GLN A 143 -19.28 23.61 11.05
CA GLN A 143 -19.13 23.70 9.60
C GLN A 143 -18.66 22.35 9.07
N HIS A 144 -19.06 22.01 7.85
CA HIS A 144 -18.45 20.92 7.10
C HIS A 144 -16.99 21.29 6.76
N GLN A 145 -16.12 20.30 6.82
CA GLN A 145 -14.79 20.46 6.23
C GLN A 145 -14.95 20.63 4.72
N GLN A 146 -14.23 21.60 4.16
CA GLN A 146 -14.23 21.83 2.72
C GLN A 146 -13.78 20.58 1.96
N LEU A 147 -14.34 20.38 0.76
CA LEU A 147 -13.87 19.32 -0.14
C LEU A 147 -12.38 19.50 -0.39
N GLY A 148 -11.61 18.51 -0.02
CA GLY A 148 -10.17 18.58 -0.12
C GLY A 148 -9.51 17.21 0.00
N ILE A 149 -8.31 17.13 -0.54
CA ILE A 149 -7.48 15.92 -0.55
C ILE A 149 -6.00 16.32 -0.42
N GLU A 150 -5.27 15.58 0.38
CA GLU A 150 -3.82 15.72 0.57
C GLU A 150 -3.09 14.51 0.00
N PHE A 151 -2.07 14.75 -0.82
CA PHE A 151 -1.23 13.70 -1.38
C PHE A 151 -0.16 13.29 -0.35
N SER A 152 -0.22 12.04 0.13
CA SER A 152 0.71 11.53 1.14
C SER A 152 2.04 11.08 0.53
N GLY A 153 2.04 10.59 -0.71
CA GLY A 153 3.26 10.21 -1.43
C GLY A 153 3.09 9.08 -2.45
N ILE A 154 4.22 8.78 -3.11
CA ILE A 154 4.35 7.70 -4.10
C ILE A 154 5.42 6.72 -3.61
N THR A 155 5.11 5.43 -3.65
CA THR A 155 5.99 4.34 -3.23
C THR A 155 5.90 3.17 -4.22
N GLU A 156 6.67 2.12 -4.02
CA GLU A 156 6.62 0.89 -4.81
C GLU A 156 6.63 1.17 -6.32
N ILE A 157 7.52 2.12 -6.76
CA ILE A 157 7.66 2.45 -8.17
C ILE A 157 8.33 1.26 -8.87
N THR A 158 7.71 0.78 -9.95
CA THR A 158 8.22 -0.29 -10.81
C THR A 158 8.44 0.22 -12.24
N ALA A 159 8.74 -0.67 -13.17
CA ALA A 159 8.83 -0.32 -14.59
C ALA A 159 7.45 0.03 -15.21
N ILE A 160 6.34 -0.39 -14.59
CA ILE A 160 5.00 -0.25 -15.18
C ILE A 160 3.92 0.25 -14.23
N SER A 161 4.24 0.47 -12.97
CA SER A 161 3.26 0.86 -11.94
C SER A 161 3.90 1.69 -10.84
N ALA A 162 3.06 2.33 -10.02
CA ALA A 162 3.46 2.94 -8.77
C ALA A 162 2.29 2.95 -7.79
N LYS A 163 2.56 2.86 -6.49
CA LYS A 163 1.56 2.97 -5.45
C LYS A 163 1.49 4.39 -4.93
N CYS A 164 0.32 4.99 -5.02
CA CYS A 164 0.01 6.33 -4.55
C CYS A 164 -0.83 6.26 -3.29
N SER A 165 -0.63 7.19 -2.34
CA SER A 165 -1.40 7.30 -1.11
C SER A 165 -1.85 8.74 -0.89
N ALA A 166 -3.10 8.93 -0.45
CA ALA A 166 -3.68 10.23 -0.18
C ALA A 166 -4.68 10.17 0.97
N THR A 167 -5.03 11.34 1.52
CA THR A 167 -6.00 11.49 2.59
C THR A 167 -7.09 12.48 2.17
N VAL A 168 -8.35 12.05 2.14
CA VAL A 168 -9.49 12.94 1.93
C VAL A 168 -9.77 13.70 3.22
N THR A 169 -9.66 15.02 3.18
CA THR A 169 -9.79 15.91 4.36
C THR A 169 -11.19 16.43 4.59
N GLY A 170 -12.06 16.40 3.57
CA GLY A 170 -13.47 16.83 3.71
C GLY A 170 -14.27 16.62 2.42
N ASP A 171 -15.61 16.72 2.53
CA ASP A 171 -16.58 16.46 1.46
C ASP A 171 -17.60 17.61 1.25
N ASP A 172 -17.43 18.77 1.91
CA ASP A 172 -18.41 19.88 1.99
C ASP A 172 -19.77 19.46 2.61
N GLY A 173 -19.85 18.27 3.24
CA GLY A 173 -21.10 17.71 3.77
C GLY A 173 -22.08 17.18 2.72
N LEU A 174 -21.63 16.98 1.50
CA LEU A 174 -22.43 16.49 0.39
C LEU A 174 -22.20 14.99 0.11
N GLY A 175 -21.22 14.38 0.78
CA GLY A 175 -20.72 13.06 0.45
C GLY A 175 -19.90 13.07 -0.84
N LEU A 176 -19.06 12.06 -0.99
CA LEU A 176 -18.24 11.89 -2.18
C LEU A 176 -19.00 11.12 -3.26
N VAL A 177 -18.70 11.46 -4.51
CA VAL A 177 -19.11 10.72 -5.72
C VAL A 177 -17.99 9.81 -6.18
N SER A 178 -16.72 10.28 -6.08
CA SER A 178 -15.53 9.54 -6.49
C SER A 178 -14.28 10.14 -5.84
N LYS A 179 -13.25 9.33 -5.69
CA LYS A 179 -11.88 9.74 -5.34
C LYS A 179 -10.88 8.84 -6.06
N GLY A 180 -9.65 9.30 -6.23
CA GLY A 180 -8.60 8.50 -6.86
C GLY A 180 -7.37 9.33 -7.19
N PHE A 181 -6.60 8.81 -8.13
CA PHE A 181 -5.41 9.45 -8.68
C PHE A 181 -5.57 9.61 -10.18
N CYS A 182 -5.13 10.72 -10.74
CA CYS A 182 -5.00 10.94 -12.17
C CYS A 182 -3.54 11.18 -12.53
N TRP A 183 -3.12 10.73 -13.73
CA TRP A 183 -1.75 10.86 -14.18
C TRP A 183 -1.63 11.06 -15.69
N ASN A 184 -0.56 11.76 -16.09
CA ASN A 184 -0.15 11.93 -17.49
C ASN A 184 1.35 12.26 -17.56
N MET A 185 1.89 12.42 -18.78
CA MET A 185 3.29 12.79 -19.02
C MET A 185 3.51 14.30 -19.19
N SER A 186 2.45 15.10 -19.28
CA SER A 186 2.52 16.52 -19.65
C SER A 186 2.34 17.49 -18.47
N GLY A 187 1.98 17.00 -17.29
CA GLY A 187 1.68 17.82 -16.11
C GLY A 187 0.21 18.23 -16.00
N ASN A 188 -0.17 18.67 -14.80
CA ASN A 188 -1.54 19.06 -14.43
C ASN A 188 -2.58 17.98 -14.79
N PRO A 189 -2.41 16.74 -14.34
CA PRO A 189 -3.35 15.66 -14.67
C PRO A 189 -4.72 15.93 -14.05
N THR A 190 -5.76 15.52 -14.76
CA THR A 190 -7.16 15.67 -14.38
C THR A 190 -7.91 14.35 -14.57
N ILE A 191 -9.15 14.26 -14.14
CA ILE A 191 -10.00 13.08 -14.38
C ILE A 191 -10.31 12.83 -15.88
N ASN A 192 -9.91 13.70 -16.79
CA ASN A 192 -9.97 13.45 -18.22
C ASN A 192 -8.76 12.67 -18.76
N ASP A 193 -7.70 12.57 -17.96
CA ASP A 193 -6.53 11.75 -18.22
C ASP A 193 -6.74 10.34 -17.66
N ALA A 194 -5.72 9.50 -17.71
CA ALA A 194 -5.76 8.20 -17.02
C ALA A 194 -5.98 8.43 -15.52
N HIS A 195 -6.89 7.68 -14.93
CA HIS A 195 -7.24 7.83 -13.50
C HIS A 195 -7.76 6.53 -12.89
N THR A 196 -7.72 6.46 -11.56
CA THR A 196 -8.39 5.42 -10.77
C THR A 196 -9.71 5.93 -10.21
N ASP A 197 -10.60 5.03 -9.83
CA ASP A 197 -11.79 5.30 -9.00
C ASP A 197 -11.73 4.39 -7.76
N ASP A 198 -11.37 4.99 -6.63
CA ASP A 198 -11.06 4.27 -5.38
C ASP A 198 -12.19 4.40 -4.34
N GLY A 199 -13.41 4.72 -4.80
CA GLY A 199 -14.61 4.76 -3.97
C GLY A 199 -14.95 6.12 -3.39
N THR A 200 -15.71 6.12 -2.29
CA THR A 200 -16.40 7.34 -1.77
C THR A 200 -16.19 7.58 -0.27
N ASP A 201 -15.31 6.84 0.39
CA ASP A 201 -15.05 6.99 1.81
C ASP A 201 -14.08 8.15 2.10
N LEU A 202 -14.25 8.80 3.25
CA LEU A 202 -13.30 9.80 3.77
C LEU A 202 -12.05 9.12 4.36
N GLY A 203 -11.00 9.90 4.58
CA GLY A 203 -9.76 9.46 5.24
C GLY A 203 -8.72 8.93 4.27
N GLU A 204 -7.81 8.13 4.79
CA GLU A 204 -6.66 7.60 4.05
C GLU A 204 -7.08 6.51 3.06
N PHE A 205 -6.45 6.51 1.89
CA PHE A 205 -6.55 5.44 0.90
C PHE A 205 -5.27 5.34 0.08
N SER A 206 -5.09 4.21 -0.58
CA SER A 206 -3.98 4.01 -1.52
C SER A 206 -4.45 3.21 -2.73
N SER A 207 -3.83 3.47 -3.88
CA SER A 207 -4.12 2.78 -5.12
C SER A 207 -2.85 2.57 -5.92
N VAL A 208 -2.83 1.52 -6.74
CA VAL A 208 -1.77 1.28 -7.72
C VAL A 208 -2.19 1.91 -9.04
N ILE A 209 -1.38 2.84 -9.53
CA ILE A 209 -1.57 3.45 -10.86
C ILE A 209 -0.79 2.66 -11.91
N GLY A 210 -1.39 2.49 -13.09
CA GLY A 210 -0.81 1.76 -14.21
C GLY A 210 -1.88 1.33 -15.23
N PRO A 211 -1.49 0.69 -16.35
CA PRO A 211 -0.11 0.44 -16.76
C PRO A 211 0.66 1.71 -17.16
N LEU A 212 1.92 1.80 -16.76
CA LEU A 212 2.83 2.89 -17.11
C LEU A 212 3.88 2.41 -18.12
N GLU A 213 4.49 3.34 -18.87
CA GLU A 213 5.67 3.04 -19.69
C GLU A 213 6.94 3.09 -18.84
N SER A 214 7.88 2.17 -19.10
CA SER A 214 9.15 2.09 -18.38
C SER A 214 10.07 3.27 -18.69
N ASN A 215 10.95 3.62 -17.74
CA ASN A 215 11.90 4.73 -17.82
C ASN A 215 11.25 6.05 -18.27
N THR A 216 10.02 6.29 -17.80
CA THR A 216 9.18 7.41 -18.23
C THR A 216 8.76 8.26 -17.05
N LYS A 217 8.84 9.57 -17.23
CA LYS A 217 8.40 10.54 -16.23
C LYS A 217 6.89 10.75 -16.31
N TYR A 218 6.22 10.67 -15.16
CA TYR A 218 4.81 10.94 -14.99
C TYR A 218 4.57 12.02 -13.95
N HIS A 219 3.50 12.76 -14.13
CA HIS A 219 2.90 13.67 -13.18
C HIS A 219 1.66 13.03 -12.61
N VAL A 220 1.50 13.02 -11.30
CA VAL A 220 0.40 12.36 -10.59
C VAL A 220 -0.26 13.35 -9.65
N CYS A 221 -1.57 13.38 -9.63
CA CYS A 221 -2.36 14.24 -8.77
C CYS A 221 -3.55 13.45 -8.18
N PRO A 222 -3.76 13.46 -6.87
CA PRO A 222 -4.95 12.87 -6.29
C PRO A 222 -6.16 13.79 -6.53
N TYR A 223 -7.33 13.20 -6.69
CA TYR A 223 -8.57 13.95 -6.83
C TYR A 223 -9.67 13.42 -5.90
N VAL A 224 -10.60 14.30 -5.59
CA VAL A 224 -11.83 13.97 -4.89
C VAL A 224 -12.99 14.78 -5.48
N GLN A 225 -14.12 14.13 -5.67
CA GLN A 225 -15.31 14.72 -6.29
C GLN A 225 -16.53 14.53 -5.40
N ASN A 226 -17.33 15.59 -5.27
CA ASN A 226 -18.70 15.53 -4.78
C ASN A 226 -19.70 15.93 -5.89
N SER A 227 -20.98 16.03 -5.57
CA SER A 227 -22.03 16.38 -6.54
C SER A 227 -21.85 17.75 -7.19
N ASN A 228 -21.05 18.65 -6.62
CA ASN A 228 -20.94 20.04 -7.04
C ASN A 228 -19.60 20.39 -7.69
N LYS A 229 -18.51 19.77 -7.27
CA LYS A 229 -17.16 20.13 -7.72
C LYS A 229 -16.15 18.99 -7.56
N ILE A 230 -15.01 19.18 -8.20
CA ILE A 230 -13.81 18.34 -8.05
C ILE A 230 -12.73 19.18 -7.37
N ALA A 231 -12.04 18.59 -6.41
CA ALA A 231 -10.82 19.14 -5.82
C ALA A 231 -9.63 18.22 -6.15
N TYR A 232 -8.50 18.82 -6.47
CA TYR A 232 -7.24 18.15 -6.75
C TYR A 232 -6.25 18.49 -5.64
N GLY A 233 -5.46 17.50 -5.23
CA GLY A 233 -4.36 17.71 -4.30
C GLY A 233 -3.11 18.24 -4.98
N ALA A 234 -1.99 18.24 -4.27
CA ALA A 234 -0.70 18.61 -4.85
C ALA A 234 -0.28 17.61 -5.94
N GLU A 235 0.34 18.10 -7.01
CA GLU A 235 0.96 17.26 -8.03
C GLU A 235 2.33 16.78 -7.54
N LEU A 236 2.62 15.49 -7.73
CA LEU A 236 3.93 14.89 -7.55
C LEU A 236 4.43 14.26 -8.86
N GLU A 237 5.74 14.20 -9.01
CA GLU A 237 6.39 13.56 -10.15
C GLU A 237 6.96 12.20 -9.73
N LEU A 238 6.90 11.24 -10.65
CA LEU A 238 7.62 9.98 -10.56
C LEU A 238 8.33 9.69 -11.88
N THR A 239 9.38 8.87 -11.83
CA THR A 239 9.96 8.26 -13.02
C THR A 239 9.95 6.75 -12.80
N THR A 240 9.32 6.01 -13.70
CA THR A 240 9.28 4.55 -13.64
C THR A 240 10.67 3.95 -13.81
N GLU A 241 10.91 2.77 -13.26
CA GLU A 241 12.16 2.04 -13.42
C GLU A 241 12.37 1.66 -14.89
N ALA A 242 13.64 1.52 -15.28
CA ALA A 242 13.98 0.98 -16.59
C ALA A 242 13.70 -0.53 -16.61
N LEU A 243 13.00 -1.00 -17.63
CA LEU A 243 12.82 -2.44 -17.84
C LEU A 243 14.14 -3.03 -18.37
N PRO A 244 14.65 -4.13 -17.77
CA PRO A 244 15.81 -4.82 -18.30
C PRO A 244 15.58 -5.31 -19.74
N GLU A 245 16.61 -5.25 -20.59
CA GLU A 245 16.51 -5.73 -21.97
C GLU A 245 16.17 -7.22 -21.99
N GLY A 246 15.15 -7.58 -22.75
CA GLY A 246 14.65 -8.96 -22.83
C GLY A 246 13.73 -9.38 -21.71
N ALA A 247 13.36 -8.48 -20.77
CA ALA A 247 12.39 -8.75 -19.75
C ALA A 247 10.95 -8.56 -20.22
N VAL A 248 10.02 -9.31 -19.63
CA VAL A 248 8.60 -9.00 -19.63
C VAL A 248 8.35 -7.90 -18.62
N LYS A 249 7.47 -6.95 -18.92
CA LYS A 249 7.03 -5.94 -17.97
C LYS A 249 6.39 -6.60 -16.75
N GLY A 250 6.67 -6.15 -15.55
CA GLY A 250 6.07 -6.66 -14.31
C GLY A 250 7.02 -7.45 -13.43
N LEU A 251 6.80 -7.34 -12.14
CA LEU A 251 7.59 -7.95 -11.09
C LEU A 251 6.85 -9.12 -10.46
N PHE A 252 7.60 -10.14 -10.13
CA PHE A 252 7.11 -11.38 -9.54
C PHE A 252 7.84 -11.67 -8.24
N SER A 253 7.14 -11.69 -7.13
CA SER A 253 7.73 -12.09 -5.84
C SER A 253 8.08 -13.58 -5.85
N ILE A 254 9.33 -13.87 -5.49
CA ILE A 254 9.92 -15.20 -5.34
C ILE A 254 10.25 -15.52 -3.88
N SER A 255 10.14 -14.53 -3.00
CA SER A 255 10.19 -14.65 -1.54
C SER A 255 9.39 -13.49 -0.91
N GLU A 256 9.42 -13.35 0.40
CA GLU A 256 8.80 -12.20 1.11
C GLU A 256 9.49 -10.85 0.77
N THR A 257 10.73 -10.88 0.33
CA THR A 257 11.56 -9.69 0.13
C THR A 257 12.19 -9.57 -1.25
N GLU A 258 12.13 -10.61 -2.08
CA GLU A 258 12.81 -10.66 -3.36
C GLU A 258 11.83 -10.76 -4.52
N GLN A 259 12.12 -10.04 -5.59
CA GLN A 259 11.33 -10.00 -6.81
C GLN A 259 12.22 -10.16 -8.03
N VAL A 260 11.64 -10.69 -9.10
CA VAL A 260 12.33 -10.89 -10.38
C VAL A 260 11.49 -10.38 -11.56
N TYR A 261 12.18 -10.08 -12.65
CA TYR A 261 11.62 -10.00 -14.00
C TYR A 261 11.81 -11.35 -14.71
N PHE A 262 10.81 -11.80 -15.44
CA PHE A 262 10.95 -12.96 -16.34
C PHE A 262 11.44 -12.55 -17.72
N SER A 263 12.19 -13.43 -18.37
CA SER A 263 12.55 -13.29 -19.78
C SER A 263 11.31 -13.27 -20.68
N LYS A 264 11.38 -12.54 -21.80
CA LYS A 264 10.28 -12.38 -22.77
C LYS A 264 9.89 -13.67 -23.50
N GLY A 265 10.70 -14.73 -23.43
CA GLY A 265 10.44 -16.01 -24.06
C GLY A 265 11.29 -17.12 -23.44
N ASN A 266 11.03 -18.36 -23.80
CA ASN A 266 11.88 -19.48 -23.45
C ASN A 266 13.27 -19.28 -24.05
N LEU A 267 14.28 -19.79 -23.37
CA LEU A 267 15.66 -19.78 -23.84
C LEU A 267 15.79 -20.66 -25.10
N GLN A 268 16.54 -20.19 -26.08
CA GLN A 268 16.85 -20.89 -27.32
C GLN A 268 18.35 -20.87 -27.60
N PHE A 269 18.86 -21.92 -28.20
CA PHE A 269 20.26 -22.07 -28.57
C PHE A 269 20.43 -22.51 -30.01
N GLN A 270 21.37 -21.91 -30.74
CA GLN A 270 21.82 -22.32 -32.06
C GLN A 270 23.26 -22.82 -32.02
N ALA A 271 23.46 -24.10 -32.26
CA ALA A 271 24.77 -24.74 -32.09
C ALA A 271 25.81 -24.28 -33.12
N SER A 272 25.42 -24.08 -34.36
CA SER A 272 26.35 -23.69 -35.45
C SER A 272 27.03 -22.34 -35.25
N THR A 273 26.38 -21.44 -34.48
CA THR A 273 26.87 -20.08 -34.22
C THR A 273 27.20 -19.84 -32.75
N ASP A 274 26.98 -20.83 -31.90
CA ASP A 274 27.10 -20.72 -30.43
C ASP A 274 26.31 -19.50 -29.89
N THR A 275 25.07 -19.38 -30.34
CA THR A 275 24.23 -18.23 -30.04
C THR A 275 23.06 -18.58 -29.14
N TRP A 276 22.88 -17.77 -28.07
CA TRP A 276 21.77 -17.86 -27.14
C TRP A 276 20.83 -16.67 -27.31
N ARG A 277 19.51 -16.94 -27.30
CA ARG A 277 18.49 -15.90 -27.35
C ARG A 277 17.25 -16.28 -26.54
N PHE A 278 16.38 -15.34 -26.27
CA PHE A 278 14.99 -15.63 -25.92
C PHE A 278 14.15 -15.77 -27.19
N ALA A 279 13.16 -16.66 -27.15
CA ALA A 279 12.14 -16.73 -28.19
C ALA A 279 11.49 -15.36 -28.42
N GLU A 280 11.13 -15.06 -29.65
CA GLU A 280 10.58 -13.74 -30.02
C GLU A 280 9.23 -13.45 -29.36
N ASN A 281 8.39 -14.48 -29.26
CA ASN A 281 7.10 -14.41 -28.59
C ASN A 281 7.03 -15.45 -27.47
N GLN A 282 6.28 -15.17 -26.44
CA GLN A 282 6.17 -16.06 -25.29
C GLN A 282 5.55 -17.43 -25.64
N TRP A 283 4.72 -17.50 -26.66
CA TRP A 283 4.09 -18.75 -27.16
C TRP A 283 4.94 -19.53 -28.14
N ASN A 284 6.09 -19.00 -28.56
CA ASN A 284 7.01 -19.73 -29.43
C ASN A 284 7.77 -20.81 -28.65
N PHE A 285 7.83 -22.00 -29.22
CA PHE A 285 8.69 -23.08 -28.79
C PHE A 285 9.12 -23.89 -30.00
N VAL A 286 10.27 -24.54 -29.90
CA VAL A 286 10.80 -25.42 -30.95
C VAL A 286 10.17 -26.81 -30.81
N GLY A 287 9.38 -27.24 -31.77
CA GLY A 287 8.71 -28.54 -31.76
C GLY A 287 9.49 -29.64 -32.44
N ASP A 288 8.75 -30.65 -32.88
CA ASP A 288 9.27 -31.79 -33.66
C ASP A 288 9.04 -31.63 -35.20
N GLY A 289 8.68 -30.44 -35.66
CA GLY A 289 8.35 -30.17 -37.06
C GLY A 289 6.97 -30.64 -37.49
N THR A 290 6.31 -31.47 -36.71
CA THR A 290 4.97 -31.99 -37.00
C THR A 290 3.88 -31.34 -36.16
N THR A 291 4.21 -30.80 -35.03
CA THR A 291 3.27 -30.25 -34.05
C THR A 291 2.99 -28.76 -34.20
N GLY A 292 3.68 -28.08 -35.09
CA GLY A 292 3.18 -26.89 -35.74
C GLY A 292 3.35 -25.55 -35.00
N ASN A 293 4.24 -25.41 -34.07
CA ASN A 293 4.52 -24.09 -33.52
C ASN A 293 6.03 -23.83 -33.49
N VAL A 294 6.62 -23.68 -34.65
CA VAL A 294 8.02 -23.88 -34.84
C VAL A 294 8.62 -22.83 -35.72
N GLU A 295 9.80 -22.43 -35.42
CA GLU A 295 10.67 -21.62 -36.26
C GLU A 295 11.37 -22.47 -37.36
N GLY A 296 10.78 -23.57 -37.75
CA GLY A 296 11.29 -24.40 -38.85
C GLY A 296 12.38 -25.41 -38.46
N SER A 297 12.64 -25.59 -37.17
CA SER A 297 13.62 -26.56 -36.65
C SER A 297 13.05 -27.30 -35.43
N ASP A 298 13.52 -28.47 -35.14
CA ASP A 298 13.05 -29.26 -34.03
C ASP A 298 14.19 -29.75 -33.13
N ASN A 299 13.85 -30.01 -31.86
CA ASN A 299 14.79 -30.49 -30.85
C ASN A 299 15.33 -31.91 -31.09
N ALA A 300 14.79 -32.62 -32.09
CA ALA A 300 15.26 -33.97 -32.49
C ALA A 300 16.49 -33.92 -33.40
N LEU A 301 16.76 -32.79 -34.04
CA LEU A 301 17.88 -32.59 -34.96
C LEU A 301 19.16 -32.08 -34.31
N ILE A 302 19.21 -32.06 -33.01
CA ILE A 302 20.33 -31.50 -32.24
C ILE A 302 21.67 -32.14 -32.61
N ALA A 303 22.65 -31.29 -32.90
CA ALA A 303 24.01 -31.64 -33.23
C ALA A 303 24.95 -30.43 -33.05
N PRO A 304 26.26 -30.60 -32.92
CA PRO A 304 27.20 -29.50 -32.78
C PRO A 304 27.22 -28.47 -33.89
N ASN A 305 26.79 -28.84 -35.07
CA ASN A 305 26.73 -27.98 -36.27
C ASN A 305 25.30 -27.71 -36.73
N TYR A 306 24.30 -27.93 -35.89
CA TYR A 306 22.91 -27.70 -36.24
C TYR A 306 22.61 -26.20 -36.40
N ASP A 307 22.06 -25.80 -37.54
CA ASP A 307 21.78 -24.41 -37.89
C ASP A 307 20.44 -23.90 -37.37
N GLY A 308 19.57 -24.81 -36.92
CA GLY A 308 18.29 -24.43 -36.31
C GLY A 308 18.41 -24.14 -34.84
N TRP A 309 17.29 -23.71 -34.23
CA TRP A 309 17.19 -23.44 -32.81
C TRP A 309 16.75 -24.68 -32.05
N ILE A 310 17.23 -24.82 -30.80
CA ILE A 310 16.75 -25.78 -29.81
C ILE A 310 16.36 -25.07 -28.54
N ASP A 311 15.38 -25.57 -27.78
CA ASP A 311 14.87 -24.99 -26.54
C ASP A 311 14.55 -26.03 -25.44
N LEU A 312 14.90 -27.31 -25.67
CA LEU A 312 14.76 -28.37 -24.69
C LEU A 312 16.15 -28.88 -24.29
N PHE A 313 16.63 -28.42 -23.13
CA PHE A 313 17.99 -28.63 -22.63
C PHE A 313 18.05 -29.70 -21.55
N GLY A 314 19.09 -30.55 -21.55
CA GLY A 314 19.45 -31.34 -20.38
C GLY A 314 19.88 -30.44 -19.22
N TRP A 315 19.67 -30.88 -18.00
CA TRP A 315 19.95 -30.05 -16.83
C TRP A 315 21.44 -29.69 -16.69
N GLY A 316 21.75 -28.40 -16.48
CA GLY A 316 23.13 -27.91 -16.36
C GLY A 316 23.95 -27.89 -17.64
N THR A 317 23.29 -27.91 -18.83
CA THR A 317 23.96 -27.92 -20.14
C THR A 317 24.25 -26.51 -20.66
N SER A 318 24.91 -25.67 -19.85
CA SER A 318 25.31 -24.31 -20.24
C SER A 318 26.53 -24.24 -21.17
N GLY A 319 27.25 -25.35 -21.37
CA GLY A 319 28.53 -25.35 -22.05
C GLY A 319 29.72 -25.11 -21.12
N TRP A 320 29.51 -24.86 -19.86
CA TRP A 320 30.55 -24.63 -18.88
C TRP A 320 31.43 -25.86 -18.65
N ASN A 321 32.74 -25.67 -18.70
CA ASN A 321 33.73 -26.73 -18.46
C ASN A 321 34.64 -26.36 -17.28
N ASN A 322 34.49 -27.02 -16.14
CA ASN A 322 35.35 -26.88 -14.96
C ASN A 322 36.34 -28.02 -14.82
N GLY A 323 36.54 -28.83 -15.85
CA GLY A 323 37.39 -30.03 -15.83
C GLY A 323 36.70 -31.29 -15.31
N ASN A 324 35.55 -31.14 -14.64
CA ASN A 324 34.75 -32.25 -14.09
C ASN A 324 33.36 -32.31 -14.76
N MET A 325 32.87 -31.17 -15.21
CA MET A 325 31.59 -31.02 -15.92
C MET A 325 31.84 -30.30 -17.23
N PHE A 326 31.37 -30.88 -18.29
CA PHE A 326 31.37 -30.29 -19.61
C PHE A 326 30.17 -30.83 -20.39
N TYR A 327 29.06 -30.06 -20.37
CA TYR A 327 27.83 -30.45 -21.04
C TYR A 327 27.43 -29.37 -22.01
N GLN A 328 27.33 -29.77 -23.27
CA GLN A 328 26.88 -28.86 -24.33
C GLN A 328 25.37 -28.83 -24.40
N PRO A 329 24.77 -27.69 -24.77
CA PRO A 329 23.33 -27.56 -24.92
C PRO A 329 22.71 -28.58 -25.89
N TYR A 330 23.47 -29.01 -26.90
CA TYR A 330 23.05 -30.01 -27.88
C TYR A 330 23.33 -31.46 -27.42
N ASP A 331 23.91 -31.69 -26.24
CA ASP A 331 24.11 -33.04 -25.73
C ASP A 331 22.77 -33.71 -25.45
N TYR A 332 22.69 -34.99 -25.83
CA TYR A 332 21.57 -35.84 -25.51
C TYR A 332 22.11 -37.23 -25.15
N TYR A 333 21.56 -37.83 -24.14
CA TYR A 333 21.91 -39.19 -23.82
C TYR A 333 20.69 -40.00 -23.43
N LYS A 334 20.47 -41.13 -24.08
CA LYS A 334 19.34 -42.01 -23.83
C LYS A 334 19.72 -43.29 -23.12
N ASP A 335 20.92 -43.79 -23.38
CA ASP A 335 21.31 -45.12 -22.92
C ASP A 335 22.28 -45.00 -21.72
N SER A 336 21.72 -44.88 -20.56
CA SER A 336 22.34 -44.68 -19.26
C SER A 336 23.30 -45.82 -18.79
N ILE A 337 23.65 -46.75 -19.68
CA ILE A 337 24.49 -47.90 -19.29
C ILE A 337 25.97 -47.61 -19.51
N ASP A 338 26.34 -46.61 -20.26
CA ASP A 338 27.71 -46.17 -20.33
C ASP A 338 27.94 -45.11 -19.22
N ALA A 339 28.45 -45.60 -18.12
CA ALA A 339 28.71 -44.84 -16.90
C ALA A 339 29.65 -43.62 -17.06
N ASN A 340 30.10 -43.34 -18.29
CA ASN A 340 31.05 -42.28 -18.59
C ASN A 340 30.40 -41.04 -19.24
N HIS A 341 29.10 -41.05 -19.57
CA HIS A 341 28.46 -39.99 -20.35
C HIS A 341 27.05 -39.60 -19.84
N GLY A 342 26.72 -39.91 -18.59
CA GLY A 342 25.45 -39.48 -18.00
C GLY A 342 25.45 -37.98 -17.68
N TYR A 343 24.41 -37.24 -18.02
CA TYR A 343 24.20 -35.88 -17.57
C TYR A 343 24.34 -35.79 -16.05
N GLY A 344 25.24 -34.92 -15.60
CA GLY A 344 25.50 -34.76 -14.18
C GLY A 344 26.35 -35.87 -13.55
N TYR A 345 26.88 -36.82 -14.34
CA TYR A 345 27.93 -37.73 -13.92
C TYR A 345 29.26 -37.23 -14.48
N GLY A 346 30.16 -36.85 -13.62
CA GLY A 346 31.55 -36.63 -14.02
C GLY A 346 32.23 -37.94 -14.49
N PRO A 347 33.43 -37.88 -15.08
CA PRO A 347 34.13 -39.01 -15.67
C PRO A 347 34.54 -40.13 -14.69
N THR A 348 34.20 -40.01 -13.42
CA THR A 348 34.42 -41.05 -12.41
C THR A 348 33.11 -41.34 -11.69
N GLN A 349 32.69 -42.60 -11.71
CA GLN A 349 31.50 -43.16 -11.05
C GLN A 349 31.38 -42.93 -9.53
N ASN A 350 32.33 -42.28 -8.92
CA ASN A 350 32.36 -42.01 -7.50
C ASN A 350 32.05 -40.54 -7.25
N ASN A 351 30.80 -40.29 -7.01
CA ASN A 351 30.32 -39.18 -6.21
C ASN A 351 29.84 -37.91 -6.88
N SER A 352 28.58 -37.71 -6.63
CA SER A 352 28.22 -36.50 -5.92
C SER A 352 28.37 -35.19 -6.70
N TYR A 353 27.96 -35.17 -7.92
CA TYR A 353 27.58 -33.87 -8.53
C TYR A 353 26.09 -33.58 -8.24
N ASN A 354 25.70 -33.85 -6.99
CA ASN A 354 24.43 -33.40 -6.43
C ASN A 354 24.63 -31.97 -5.96
N PHE A 355 24.43 -31.00 -6.83
CA PHE A 355 24.59 -29.61 -6.50
C PHE A 355 23.54 -28.80 -7.28
N ASN A 356 23.11 -27.70 -6.67
CA ASN A 356 22.29 -26.69 -7.33
C ASN A 356 23.15 -25.95 -8.37
N LEU A 357 22.47 -25.40 -9.41
CA LEU A 357 23.11 -24.52 -10.39
C LEU A 357 23.29 -23.10 -9.80
N ASN A 358 23.94 -23.01 -8.64
CA ASN A 358 24.22 -21.77 -7.93
C ASN A 358 25.56 -21.87 -7.16
N GLY A 359 25.98 -20.81 -6.49
CA GLY A 359 27.24 -20.76 -5.73
C GLY A 359 28.43 -21.11 -6.62
N ASP A 360 29.25 -22.07 -6.18
CA ASP A 360 30.44 -22.53 -6.92
C ASP A 360 30.11 -23.17 -8.28
N ASN A 361 28.86 -23.59 -8.48
CA ASN A 361 28.39 -24.25 -9.69
C ASN A 361 27.45 -23.34 -10.53
N ALA A 362 27.37 -22.07 -10.19
CA ALA A 362 26.48 -21.11 -10.88
C ALA A 362 26.73 -21.05 -12.40
N GLN A 363 27.99 -21.29 -12.84
CA GLN A 363 28.33 -21.31 -14.26
C GLN A 363 27.68 -22.48 -15.03
N ALA A 364 27.13 -23.47 -14.37
CA ALA A 364 26.34 -24.52 -15.02
C ALA A 364 24.91 -24.05 -15.35
N ASP A 365 24.46 -22.91 -14.83
CA ASP A 365 23.22 -22.23 -15.22
C ASP A 365 23.40 -21.52 -16.57
N TRP A 366 22.43 -21.63 -17.42
CA TRP A 366 22.48 -21.12 -18.79
C TRP A 366 22.63 -19.60 -18.87
N GLY A 367 21.88 -18.84 -18.06
CA GLY A 367 21.90 -17.40 -18.08
C GLY A 367 23.08 -16.80 -17.30
N VAL A 368 23.61 -17.53 -16.32
CA VAL A 368 24.80 -17.11 -15.58
C VAL A 368 26.06 -17.27 -16.44
N HIS A 369 26.14 -18.36 -17.21
CA HIS A 369 27.30 -18.63 -18.06
C HIS A 369 27.30 -17.87 -19.38
N ASN A 370 26.14 -17.73 -20.00
CA ASN A 370 26.04 -17.27 -21.37
C ASN A 370 25.49 -15.84 -21.51
N ALA A 371 25.97 -15.14 -22.52
CA ALA A 371 25.37 -13.90 -22.98
C ALA A 371 24.14 -14.19 -23.84
N ILE A 372 23.01 -13.61 -23.51
CA ILE A 372 21.75 -13.75 -24.25
C ILE A 372 21.60 -12.55 -25.18
N VAL A 373 21.70 -12.72 -26.49
CA VAL A 373 21.83 -11.60 -27.45
C VAL A 373 20.68 -10.59 -27.44
N ASN A 374 19.47 -11.02 -27.08
CA ASN A 374 18.29 -10.16 -26.92
C ASN A 374 17.84 -10.04 -25.46
N GLY A 375 18.78 -10.24 -24.52
CA GLY A 375 18.63 -10.15 -23.07
C GLY A 375 19.77 -9.35 -22.44
N GLY A 376 20.23 -8.26 -23.07
CA GLY A 376 21.31 -7.40 -22.61
C GLY A 376 22.71 -7.87 -23.01
N ASN A 377 22.83 -9.02 -23.69
CA ASN A 377 24.05 -9.55 -24.29
C ASN A 377 25.27 -9.60 -23.34
N GLN A 378 25.05 -9.93 -22.09
CA GLN A 378 26.07 -10.11 -21.07
C GLN A 378 25.76 -11.38 -20.24
N PRO A 379 26.79 -12.18 -19.89
CA PRO A 379 26.61 -13.30 -18.98
C PRO A 379 26.31 -12.79 -17.56
N GLY A 380 25.56 -13.60 -16.80
CA GLY A 380 25.22 -13.30 -15.40
C GLY A 380 24.09 -12.31 -15.18
N LEU A 381 23.47 -11.77 -16.23
CA LEU A 381 22.26 -10.94 -16.09
C LEU A 381 21.03 -11.77 -15.75
N TRP A 382 21.00 -13.02 -16.18
CA TRP A 382 19.87 -13.92 -16.06
C TRP A 382 20.25 -15.19 -15.32
N ARG A 383 19.28 -15.78 -14.63
CA ARG A 383 19.44 -17.07 -13.94
C ARG A 383 18.16 -17.89 -13.99
N THR A 384 18.30 -19.17 -13.72
CA THR A 384 17.17 -20.08 -13.49
C THR A 384 16.70 -19.97 -12.04
N LEU A 385 15.39 -19.94 -11.80
CA LEU A 385 14.84 -19.96 -10.46
C LEU A 385 15.09 -21.30 -9.75
N THR A 386 15.25 -21.26 -8.44
CA THR A 386 15.30 -22.44 -7.58
C THR A 386 13.93 -23.11 -7.45
N ALA A 387 13.89 -24.35 -6.95
CA ALA A 387 12.62 -25.01 -6.64
C ALA A 387 11.82 -24.27 -5.57
N ASP A 388 12.49 -23.71 -4.55
CA ASP A 388 11.84 -22.96 -3.48
C ASP A 388 11.23 -21.64 -3.99
N GLU A 389 11.94 -20.91 -4.85
CA GLU A 389 11.44 -19.70 -5.49
C GLU A 389 10.21 -19.99 -6.38
N PHE A 390 10.25 -21.08 -7.15
CA PHE A 390 9.06 -21.52 -7.89
C PHE A 390 7.93 -21.95 -6.97
N SER A 391 8.22 -22.63 -5.85
CA SER A 391 7.21 -22.97 -4.86
C SER A 391 6.54 -21.74 -4.29
N TYR A 392 7.32 -20.74 -3.89
CA TYR A 392 6.80 -19.47 -3.40
C TYR A 392 5.91 -18.78 -4.46
N LEU A 393 6.43 -18.64 -5.68
CA LEU A 393 5.72 -18.02 -6.80
C LEU A 393 4.35 -18.66 -7.07
N PHE A 394 4.23 -19.99 -6.91
CA PHE A 394 3.01 -20.71 -7.21
C PHE A 394 2.08 -20.97 -6.02
N ASN A 395 2.62 -21.13 -4.80
CA ASN A 395 1.85 -21.61 -3.66
C ASN A 395 1.70 -20.55 -2.56
N ASP A 396 2.72 -19.73 -2.33
CA ASP A 396 2.86 -18.90 -1.14
C ASP A 396 2.60 -17.41 -1.40
N ARG A 397 2.70 -16.95 -2.65
CA ARG A 397 2.27 -15.59 -3.03
C ARG A 397 0.86 -15.33 -2.53
N THR A 398 0.65 -14.20 -1.92
CA THR A 398 -0.57 -13.79 -1.20
C THR A 398 -1.88 -13.89 -1.98
N ARG A 399 -1.83 -14.17 -3.29
CA ARG A 399 -3.02 -14.35 -4.14
C ARG A 399 -2.84 -15.50 -5.12
N ARG A 400 -3.51 -16.61 -4.87
CA ARG A 400 -3.61 -17.75 -5.79
C ARG A 400 -4.37 -17.43 -7.09
N ASP A 401 -4.97 -16.24 -7.18
CA ASP A 401 -5.70 -15.72 -8.34
C ASP A 401 -4.79 -15.14 -9.44
N LYS A 402 -3.47 -15.18 -9.25
CA LYS A 402 -2.49 -14.64 -10.21
C LYS A 402 -1.90 -15.67 -11.16
N ARG A 403 -2.57 -16.80 -11.35
CA ARG A 403 -2.10 -17.86 -12.24
C ARG A 403 -3.24 -18.77 -12.73
N ALA A 404 -3.15 -19.21 -13.97
CA ALA A 404 -4.09 -20.21 -14.52
C ALA A 404 -3.56 -20.88 -15.78
N PRO A 405 -4.03 -22.11 -16.12
CA PRO A 405 -3.85 -22.68 -17.44
C PRO A 405 -4.57 -21.84 -18.48
N ALA A 406 -3.99 -21.80 -19.68
CA ALA A 406 -4.51 -20.98 -20.78
C ALA A 406 -4.11 -21.53 -22.15
N THR A 407 -4.77 -21.00 -23.19
CA THR A 407 -4.35 -21.10 -24.59
C THR A 407 -4.00 -19.71 -25.10
N VAL A 408 -2.76 -19.53 -25.53
CA VAL A 408 -2.28 -18.26 -26.10
C VAL A 408 -1.87 -18.51 -27.54
N CYS A 409 -2.47 -17.80 -28.48
CA CYS A 409 -2.21 -17.95 -29.92
C CYS A 409 -2.28 -19.41 -30.41
N GLY A 410 -3.18 -20.22 -29.83
CA GLY A 410 -3.35 -21.65 -30.18
C GLY A 410 -2.43 -22.60 -29.41
N VAL A 411 -1.51 -22.10 -28.58
CA VAL A 411 -0.58 -22.89 -27.78
C VAL A 411 -1.11 -23.08 -26.38
N TYR A 412 -1.12 -24.30 -25.87
CA TYR A 412 -1.44 -24.62 -24.48
C TYR A 412 -0.28 -24.25 -23.56
N GLY A 413 -0.60 -23.74 -22.38
CA GLY A 413 0.40 -23.36 -21.42
C GLY A 413 -0.20 -22.80 -20.14
N PHE A 414 0.59 -22.04 -19.41
CA PHE A 414 0.21 -21.49 -18.13
C PHE A 414 0.54 -20.01 -18.07
N ILE A 415 -0.40 -19.20 -17.61
CA ILE A 415 -0.20 -17.77 -17.41
C ILE A 415 0.17 -17.51 -15.95
N LEU A 416 1.18 -16.66 -15.75
CA LEU A 416 1.54 -16.01 -14.48
C LEU A 416 1.30 -14.52 -14.62
N LEU A 417 0.68 -13.92 -13.60
CA LEU A 417 0.44 -12.49 -13.51
C LEU A 417 1.39 -11.84 -12.49
N PRO A 418 1.91 -10.64 -12.73
CA PRO A 418 2.80 -9.94 -11.81
C PRO A 418 2.10 -9.53 -10.50
N ASP A 419 2.87 -9.03 -9.55
CA ASP A 419 2.37 -8.65 -8.22
C ASP A 419 1.42 -7.44 -8.28
N ASP A 420 1.70 -6.51 -9.15
CA ASP A 420 0.96 -5.28 -9.42
C ASP A 420 -0.04 -5.40 -10.58
N TRP A 421 -0.51 -6.62 -10.84
CA TRP A 421 -1.39 -6.90 -11.97
C TRP A 421 -2.67 -6.05 -12.00
N ILE A 422 -2.88 -5.38 -13.12
CA ILE A 422 -4.12 -4.70 -13.46
C ILE A 422 -4.66 -5.35 -14.73
N LEU A 423 -5.88 -5.88 -14.66
CA LEU A 423 -6.51 -6.52 -15.81
C LEU A 423 -6.82 -5.48 -16.89
N PRO A 424 -6.33 -5.66 -18.14
CA PRO A 424 -6.63 -4.75 -19.23
C PRO A 424 -8.13 -4.72 -19.56
N ASP A 425 -8.62 -3.53 -19.91
CA ASP A 425 -10.02 -3.31 -20.26
C ASP A 425 -10.50 -4.24 -21.38
N GLY A 426 -11.70 -4.79 -21.21
CA GLY A 426 -12.32 -5.69 -22.18
C GLY A 426 -11.78 -7.12 -22.18
N LEU A 427 -10.82 -7.45 -21.31
CA LEU A 427 -10.34 -8.82 -21.12
C LEU A 427 -10.93 -9.46 -19.85
N SER A 428 -10.79 -10.77 -19.76
CA SER A 428 -11.12 -11.54 -18.56
C SER A 428 -10.01 -12.55 -18.28
N PHE A 429 -9.79 -12.86 -17.01
CA PHE A 429 -8.88 -13.91 -16.56
C PHE A 429 -9.53 -14.70 -15.43
N VAL A 430 -9.77 -15.98 -15.66
CA VAL A 430 -10.47 -16.86 -14.73
C VAL A 430 -9.48 -17.76 -14.02
N THR A 431 -9.51 -17.74 -12.68
CA THR A 431 -8.61 -18.51 -11.82
C THR A 431 -9.33 -19.50 -10.90
N ASN A 432 -10.65 -19.38 -10.77
CA ASN A 432 -11.47 -20.16 -9.85
C ASN A 432 -12.40 -21.12 -10.58
N GLY A 433 -12.72 -22.24 -9.94
CA GLY A 433 -13.58 -23.27 -10.51
C GLY A 433 -12.80 -24.32 -11.31
N SER A 434 -13.45 -24.97 -12.28
CA SER A 434 -12.80 -25.94 -13.16
C SER A 434 -12.09 -25.22 -14.30
N VAL A 435 -10.89 -24.71 -14.04
CA VAL A 435 -10.06 -24.02 -15.04
C VAL A 435 -9.20 -25.04 -15.80
N SER A 436 -9.14 -24.89 -17.10
CA SER A 436 -8.33 -25.73 -18.00
C SER A 436 -7.69 -24.88 -19.10
N TYR A 437 -6.87 -25.46 -19.95
CA TYR A 437 -6.26 -24.78 -21.09
C TYR A 437 -7.26 -24.00 -21.96
N THR A 438 -8.51 -24.46 -22.07
CA THR A 438 -9.54 -23.82 -22.88
C THR A 438 -10.35 -22.75 -22.17
N THR A 439 -10.13 -22.55 -20.88
CA THR A 439 -10.88 -21.55 -20.09
C THR A 439 -10.42 -20.13 -20.40
N ASN A 440 -9.11 -19.91 -20.37
CA ASN A 440 -8.49 -18.63 -20.71
C ASN A 440 -7.89 -18.74 -22.11
N THR A 441 -8.49 -18.11 -23.10
CA THR A 441 -8.04 -18.20 -24.51
C THR A 441 -7.84 -16.81 -25.07
N TYR A 442 -6.64 -16.54 -25.56
CA TYR A 442 -6.22 -15.24 -26.09
C TYR A 442 -5.64 -15.38 -27.48
N GLY A 443 -6.15 -14.60 -28.42
CA GLY A 443 -5.52 -14.36 -29.71
C GLY A 443 -4.39 -13.35 -29.60
N VAL A 444 -3.68 -13.08 -30.70
CA VAL A 444 -2.50 -12.22 -30.76
C VAL A 444 -2.76 -10.87 -30.10
N SER A 445 -3.76 -10.12 -30.55
CA SER A 445 -4.03 -8.77 -30.01
C SER A 445 -4.43 -8.76 -28.53
N GLN A 446 -5.16 -9.78 -28.07
CA GLN A 446 -5.53 -9.91 -26.67
C GLN A 446 -4.32 -10.26 -25.82
N TRP A 447 -3.45 -11.14 -26.33
CA TRP A 447 -2.23 -11.49 -25.64
C TRP A 447 -1.25 -10.31 -25.54
N GLU A 448 -1.10 -9.52 -26.60
CA GLU A 448 -0.31 -8.28 -26.57
C GLU A 448 -0.77 -7.33 -25.45
N MET A 449 -2.08 -7.22 -25.19
CA MET A 449 -2.61 -6.45 -24.06
C MET A 449 -2.20 -7.06 -22.72
N MET A 450 -2.33 -8.39 -22.58
CA MET A 450 -1.92 -9.12 -21.36
C MET A 450 -0.42 -8.99 -21.10
N GLU A 451 0.40 -9.16 -22.12
CA GLU A 451 1.86 -9.08 -22.06
C GLU A 451 2.33 -7.66 -21.73
N ASN A 452 1.73 -6.64 -22.34
CA ASN A 452 2.00 -5.24 -22.03
C ASN A 452 1.64 -4.86 -20.58
N ALA A 453 0.67 -5.56 -19.99
CA ALA A 453 0.34 -5.46 -18.57
C ALA A 453 1.21 -6.38 -17.69
N GLY A 454 2.21 -7.06 -18.26
CA GLY A 454 3.20 -7.84 -17.51
C GLY A 454 2.92 -9.34 -17.38
N ALA A 455 1.91 -9.89 -18.05
CA ALA A 455 1.63 -11.32 -17.99
C ALA A 455 2.76 -12.16 -18.63
N VAL A 456 3.14 -13.23 -17.95
CA VAL A 456 4.08 -14.24 -18.45
C VAL A 456 3.32 -15.48 -18.90
N PHE A 457 3.63 -15.98 -20.08
CA PHE A 457 3.11 -17.24 -20.59
C PHE A 457 4.21 -18.30 -20.66
N LEU A 458 3.93 -19.47 -20.12
CA LEU A 458 4.80 -20.65 -20.12
C LEU A 458 4.18 -21.71 -21.03
N PRO A 459 4.62 -21.84 -22.29
CA PRO A 459 4.08 -22.82 -23.21
C PRO A 459 4.34 -24.26 -22.75
N SER A 460 3.38 -25.15 -22.98
CA SER A 460 3.51 -26.58 -22.74
C SER A 460 4.28 -27.22 -23.91
N ALA A 461 5.60 -27.03 -23.92
CA ALA A 461 6.51 -27.44 -24.98
C ALA A 461 6.91 -28.94 -24.93
N GLY A 462 6.35 -29.70 -23.96
CA GLY A 462 6.71 -31.10 -23.80
C GLY A 462 8.10 -31.29 -23.18
N TYR A 463 8.72 -32.40 -23.55
CA TYR A 463 10.08 -32.74 -23.14
C TYR A 463 10.79 -33.55 -24.23
N ARG A 464 12.11 -33.59 -24.16
CA ARG A 464 12.97 -34.40 -25.06
C ARG A 464 13.59 -35.57 -24.31
N GLU A 465 13.52 -36.76 -24.89
CA GLU A 465 14.23 -37.95 -24.42
C GLU A 465 15.14 -38.44 -25.58
N GLY A 466 16.47 -38.25 -25.42
CA GLY A 466 17.39 -38.42 -26.51
C GLY A 466 17.07 -37.50 -27.69
N LYS A 467 16.78 -38.09 -28.83
CA LYS A 467 16.31 -37.37 -30.03
C LYS A 467 14.78 -37.40 -30.24
N THR A 468 14.03 -37.88 -29.24
CA THR A 468 12.57 -37.99 -29.35
C THR A 468 11.95 -36.85 -28.55
N VAL A 469 11.16 -36.01 -29.19
CA VAL A 469 10.34 -34.99 -28.54
C VAL A 469 8.95 -35.57 -28.23
N ARG A 470 8.48 -35.37 -27.02
CA ARG A 470 7.18 -35.83 -26.54
C ARG A 470 6.39 -34.68 -25.92
N PHE A 471 5.10 -34.65 -26.23
CA PHE A 471 4.16 -33.67 -25.68
C PHE A 471 3.23 -34.26 -24.61
N ASP A 472 3.12 -35.59 -24.56
CA ASP A 472 2.40 -36.33 -23.52
C ASP A 472 3.29 -36.53 -22.29
N GLY A 473 2.77 -36.29 -21.12
CA GLY A 473 3.53 -36.54 -19.87
C GLY A 473 3.95 -38.01 -19.76
N ILE A 474 5.10 -38.25 -19.14
CA ILE A 474 5.73 -39.58 -18.96
C ILE A 474 4.76 -40.64 -18.39
N ALA A 475 3.66 -40.22 -17.76
CA ALA A 475 2.63 -41.10 -17.18
C ALA A 475 1.20 -40.63 -17.45
N THR A 476 0.96 -39.67 -18.31
CA THR A 476 -0.37 -39.06 -18.53
C THR A 476 -0.61 -38.80 -20.01
N ALA A 477 -1.83 -39.01 -20.50
CA ALA A 477 -2.26 -38.66 -21.84
C ALA A 477 -2.51 -37.16 -22.05
N PHE A 478 -1.91 -36.29 -21.23
CA PHE A 478 -2.14 -34.84 -21.28
C PHE A 478 -0.88 -34.11 -21.74
N ILE A 479 -1.09 -33.07 -22.54
CA ILE A 479 -0.02 -32.15 -22.92
C ILE A 479 0.55 -31.48 -21.65
N VAL A 480 1.87 -31.55 -21.49
CA VAL A 480 2.60 -30.99 -20.36
C VAL A 480 3.68 -30.01 -20.82
N GLY A 481 4.02 -29.08 -19.97
CA GLY A 481 5.22 -28.26 -20.08
C GLY A 481 6.08 -28.46 -18.86
N ASP A 482 7.31 -28.88 -19.05
CA ASP A 482 8.27 -29.04 -17.97
C ASP A 482 9.39 -28.00 -18.10
N TYR A 483 9.70 -27.32 -16.99
CA TYR A 483 10.69 -26.25 -16.91
C TYR A 483 11.72 -26.58 -15.87
N TRP A 484 12.99 -26.56 -16.22
CA TRP A 484 14.06 -26.76 -15.25
C TRP A 484 14.06 -25.68 -14.17
N THR A 485 14.34 -26.09 -12.94
CA THR A 485 14.80 -25.23 -11.86
C THR A 485 16.32 -25.34 -11.71
N SER A 486 16.95 -24.45 -10.97
CA SER A 486 18.37 -24.56 -10.62
C SER A 486 18.65 -25.54 -9.48
N SER A 487 17.63 -26.21 -8.94
CA SER A 487 17.75 -27.14 -7.81
C SER A 487 17.85 -28.58 -8.26
N TYR A 488 18.84 -29.31 -7.71
CA TYR A 488 18.88 -30.77 -7.85
C TYR A 488 17.89 -31.43 -6.88
N TYR A 489 17.63 -32.73 -7.09
CA TYR A 489 16.77 -33.51 -6.21
C TYR A 489 17.63 -34.47 -5.36
N ASP A 490 17.56 -34.32 -4.04
CA ASP A 490 18.49 -34.93 -3.09
C ASP A 490 18.30 -36.45 -2.87
N ILE A 491 17.11 -36.97 -3.17
CA ILE A 491 16.75 -38.36 -2.85
C ILE A 491 17.21 -39.34 -3.94
N ILE A 492 17.18 -38.91 -5.20
CA ILE A 492 17.55 -39.72 -6.35
C ILE A 492 18.68 -39.02 -7.10
N ARG A 493 19.84 -39.65 -7.20
CA ARG A 493 21.11 -39.03 -7.62
C ARG A 493 21.19 -38.50 -9.05
N ASP A 494 20.28 -38.89 -9.91
CA ASP A 494 20.25 -38.50 -11.32
C ASP A 494 19.07 -37.59 -11.69
N GLU A 495 18.33 -37.13 -10.69
CA GLU A 495 17.20 -36.25 -10.87
C GLU A 495 17.49 -34.78 -10.49
N ALA A 496 16.80 -33.90 -11.14
CA ALA A 496 16.71 -32.48 -10.77
C ALA A 496 15.25 -32.05 -10.68
N CYS A 497 15.00 -31.00 -9.91
CA CYS A 497 13.67 -30.43 -9.76
C CYS A 497 13.28 -29.69 -11.03
N CYS A 498 12.05 -29.89 -11.45
CA CYS A 498 11.42 -29.11 -12.50
C CYS A 498 10.03 -28.63 -12.06
N MET A 499 9.56 -27.58 -12.68
CA MET A 499 8.18 -27.15 -12.58
C MET A 499 7.39 -27.82 -13.71
N ARG A 500 6.35 -28.57 -13.36
CA ARG A 500 5.44 -29.19 -14.30
C ARG A 500 4.16 -28.39 -14.43
N VAL A 501 3.84 -28.01 -15.65
CA VAL A 501 2.57 -27.38 -16.05
C VAL A 501 1.68 -28.43 -16.72
N THR A 502 0.42 -28.49 -16.31
CA THR A 502 -0.59 -29.40 -16.86
C THR A 502 -1.87 -28.65 -17.22
N ASN A 503 -2.84 -29.35 -17.78
CA ASN A 503 -4.13 -28.78 -18.16
C ASN A 503 -4.89 -28.08 -17.01
N ASN A 504 -4.60 -28.40 -15.76
CA ASN A 504 -5.37 -27.87 -14.61
C ASN A 504 -4.51 -27.52 -13.40
N SER A 505 -3.21 -27.72 -13.46
CA SER A 505 -2.32 -27.49 -12.31
C SER A 505 -0.89 -27.19 -12.71
N CYS A 506 -0.16 -26.66 -11.76
CA CYS A 506 1.28 -26.46 -11.85
C CYS A 506 1.89 -26.85 -10.50
N TYR A 507 2.95 -27.65 -10.51
CA TYR A 507 3.60 -28.17 -9.31
C TYR A 507 5.04 -28.56 -9.56
N LEU A 508 5.83 -28.64 -8.49
CA LEU A 508 7.19 -29.16 -8.56
C LEU A 508 7.16 -30.67 -8.83
N TYR A 509 8.03 -31.09 -9.69
CA TYR A 509 8.23 -32.49 -10.11
C TYR A 509 9.72 -32.75 -10.26
N ASN A 510 10.13 -34.03 -10.35
CA ASN A 510 11.53 -34.40 -10.53
C ASN A 510 11.66 -35.27 -11.78
N LEU A 511 12.69 -34.98 -12.55
CA LEU A 511 13.03 -35.73 -13.75
C LEU A 511 14.52 -36.00 -13.80
N GLN A 512 14.89 -37.08 -14.48
CA GLN A 512 16.28 -37.37 -14.74
C GLN A 512 16.89 -36.23 -15.58
N ARG A 513 18.10 -35.84 -15.22
CA ARG A 513 18.82 -34.68 -15.78
C ARG A 513 19.10 -34.79 -17.29
N TYR A 514 19.05 -35.99 -17.85
CA TYR A 514 19.21 -36.21 -19.30
C TYR A 514 17.99 -35.85 -20.12
N TYR A 515 16.80 -35.66 -19.52
CA TYR A 515 15.66 -35.13 -20.25
C TYR A 515 15.94 -33.69 -20.68
N GLY A 516 15.53 -33.36 -21.90
CA GLY A 516 15.53 -31.98 -22.33
C GLY A 516 14.23 -31.29 -21.94
N LEU A 517 14.31 -30.24 -21.13
CA LEU A 517 13.17 -29.44 -20.70
C LEU A 517 13.36 -27.99 -21.10
N SER A 518 12.26 -27.24 -21.13
CA SER A 518 12.29 -25.80 -21.32
C SER A 518 13.03 -25.08 -20.19
N VAL A 519 13.62 -23.94 -20.53
CA VAL A 519 14.26 -23.03 -19.58
C VAL A 519 13.64 -21.65 -19.72
N ARG A 520 13.12 -21.13 -18.61
CA ARG A 520 12.62 -19.77 -18.51
C ARG A 520 13.48 -19.02 -17.49
N LEU A 521 14.24 -18.05 -17.96
CA LEU A 521 15.17 -17.31 -17.11
C LEU A 521 14.48 -16.13 -16.43
N ALA A 522 15.05 -15.73 -15.28
CA ALA A 522 14.64 -14.58 -14.52
C ALA A 522 15.85 -13.69 -14.22
N GLN A 523 15.61 -12.40 -14.03
CA GLN A 523 16.59 -11.41 -13.61
C GLN A 523 16.14 -10.79 -12.31
N ASP A 524 17.01 -10.75 -11.33
CA ASP A 524 16.74 -10.13 -10.02
C ASP A 524 16.55 -8.61 -10.20
N ARG A 525 15.60 -8.04 -9.40
CA ARG A 525 15.33 -6.61 -9.36
C ARG A 525 16.45 -5.83 -8.69
#